data_1721ff2f2b58efaf53226777da3229c4
#
_entry.id   1721ff2f2b58efaf53226777da3229c4
#
_cell.length_a   1.000
_cell.length_b   1.000
_cell.length_c   1.000
_cell.angle_alpha   90.00
_cell.angle_beta   90.00
_cell.angle_gamma   90.00
#
_symmetry.space_group_name_H-M   'P 1'
#
loop_
_entity.id
_entity.type
_entity.pdbx_description
1 polymer ?
#
loop_
_entity_poly.entity_id
_entity_poly.type
_entity_poly.pdbx_seq_one_letter_code
_entity_poly.pdbx_strand_id
1 'polypeptide(L)'
;MSTRGKKIFLILTIVVPFLIYCVVYYAPIIKNAPFRSNEFVSLQFKWGVGKDLVNSYDSATGNYQYLNSRDSLVKTNVKLRTNDIIYLHNKANELGLWNFPDVIANRQSDLTSPKVLRYEFQFNYKRRSKKVILMSDFNEIPKLGDAATQMKNLVAQTINDAEERYGKEAKGK
;
A
#
# COMPACT_ATOMS: atom_id res chain seq x y z
N MET A 1 -16.93 -52.90 4.48
CA MET A 1 -17.25 -51.51 4.89
C MET A 1 -18.77 -51.41 5.07
N SER A 2 -19.22 -50.98 6.25
CA SER A 2 -20.67 -50.91 6.55
C SER A 2 -21.35 -49.86 5.68
N THR A 3 -22.67 -50.00 5.45
CA THR A 3 -23.46 -49.03 4.65
C THR A 3 -23.37 -47.61 5.21
N ARG A 4 -23.23 -47.45 6.52
CA ARG A 4 -22.98 -46.16 7.20
C ARG A 4 -21.61 -45.60 6.85
N GLY A 5 -20.55 -46.41 6.84
CA GLY A 5 -19.20 -46.00 6.46
C GLY A 5 -19.10 -45.51 5.02
N LYS A 6 -19.81 -46.14 4.08
CA LYS A 6 -19.86 -45.70 2.67
C LYS A 6 -20.53 -44.34 2.53
N LYS A 7 -21.63 -44.09 3.27
CA LYS A 7 -22.33 -42.77 3.25
C LYS A 7 -21.45 -41.67 3.85
N ILE A 8 -20.77 -41.91 4.97
CA ILE A 8 -19.87 -40.93 5.58
C ILE A 8 -18.69 -40.63 4.66
N PHE A 9 -18.10 -41.64 4.04
CA PHE A 9 -17.03 -41.44 3.07
C PHE A 9 -17.48 -40.56 1.89
N LEU A 10 -18.65 -40.81 1.30
CA LEU A 10 -19.18 -40.03 0.21
C LEU A 10 -19.44 -38.58 0.60
N ILE A 11 -20.01 -38.35 1.79
CA ILE A 11 -20.25 -37.00 2.32
C ILE A 11 -18.92 -36.26 2.51
N LEU A 12 -17.90 -36.87 3.11
CA LEU A 12 -16.60 -36.27 3.31
C LEU A 12 -15.91 -35.94 1.99
N THR A 13 -16.03 -36.78 0.97
CA THR A 13 -15.41 -36.56 -0.35
C THR A 13 -16.00 -35.35 -1.05
N ILE A 14 -17.24 -34.98 -0.77
CA ILE A 14 -17.90 -33.81 -1.35
C ILE A 14 -17.72 -32.58 -0.47
N VAL A 15 -17.97 -32.71 0.83
CA VAL A 15 -18.00 -31.58 1.78
C VAL A 15 -16.61 -31.01 2.03
N VAL A 16 -15.59 -31.87 2.16
CA VAL A 16 -14.22 -31.40 2.47
C VAL A 16 -13.63 -30.55 1.35
N PRO A 17 -13.64 -30.97 0.06
CA PRO A 17 -13.18 -30.11 -1.03
C PRO A 17 -13.96 -28.80 -1.15
N PHE A 18 -15.28 -28.86 -0.93
CA PHE A 18 -16.11 -27.65 -0.94
C PHE A 18 -15.75 -26.67 0.17
N LEU A 19 -15.52 -27.16 1.40
CA LEU A 19 -15.08 -26.31 2.50
C LEU A 19 -13.69 -25.72 2.25
N ILE A 20 -12.75 -26.50 1.70
CA ILE A 20 -11.43 -26.00 1.32
C ILE A 20 -11.56 -24.90 0.28
N TYR A 21 -12.38 -25.10 -0.75
CA TYR A 21 -12.67 -24.07 -1.76
C TYR A 21 -13.24 -22.80 -1.12
N CYS A 22 -14.24 -22.93 -0.24
CA CYS A 22 -14.82 -21.78 0.47
C CYS A 22 -13.75 -21.02 1.28
N VAL A 23 -12.92 -21.74 2.04
CA VAL A 23 -11.87 -21.10 2.84
C VAL A 23 -10.86 -20.38 1.94
N VAL A 24 -10.36 -21.02 0.89
CA VAL A 24 -9.39 -20.42 -0.03
C VAL A 24 -9.98 -19.19 -0.74
N TYR A 25 -11.23 -19.27 -1.15
CA TYR A 25 -11.91 -18.19 -1.89
C TYR A 25 -12.29 -17.01 -0.98
N TYR A 26 -12.89 -17.29 0.19
CA TYR A 26 -13.41 -16.24 1.06
C TYR A 26 -12.40 -15.68 2.07
N ALA A 27 -11.33 -16.41 2.42
CA ALA A 27 -10.34 -15.93 3.38
C ALA A 27 -9.68 -14.59 2.97
N PRO A 28 -9.26 -14.37 1.70
CA PRO A 28 -8.73 -13.09 1.27
C PRO A 28 -9.76 -11.96 1.36
N ILE A 29 -11.02 -12.24 1.01
CA ILE A 29 -12.12 -11.27 1.04
C ILE A 29 -12.38 -10.82 2.48
N ILE A 30 -12.45 -11.77 3.42
CA ILE A 30 -12.65 -11.48 4.85
C ILE A 30 -11.44 -10.76 5.44
N LYS A 31 -10.23 -11.16 5.08
CA LYS A 31 -8.99 -10.52 5.53
C LYS A 31 -8.90 -9.06 5.09
N ASN A 32 -9.34 -8.75 3.87
CA ASN A 32 -9.26 -7.41 3.28
C ASN A 32 -10.54 -6.58 3.51
N ALA A 33 -11.61 -7.18 4.04
CA ALA A 33 -12.87 -6.48 4.33
C ALA A 33 -12.71 -5.20 5.18
N PRO A 34 -11.74 -5.09 6.11
CA PRO A 34 -11.49 -3.85 6.85
C PRO A 34 -10.98 -2.67 6.01
N PHE A 35 -10.48 -2.91 4.81
CA PHE A 35 -9.98 -1.85 3.93
C PHE A 35 -11.08 -1.42 2.95
N ARG A 36 -11.94 -0.50 3.40
CA ARG A 36 -13.03 0.07 2.58
C ARG A 36 -12.74 1.53 2.28
N SER A 37 -12.96 1.98 1.04
CA SER A 37 -12.68 3.36 0.63
C SER A 37 -13.40 4.41 1.46
N ASN A 38 -14.63 4.13 1.90
CA ASN A 38 -15.41 5.02 2.77
C ASN A 38 -14.94 5.06 4.24
N GLU A 39 -14.02 4.17 4.63
CA GLU A 39 -13.38 4.14 5.96
C GLU A 39 -11.96 4.69 5.93
N PHE A 40 -11.50 5.21 4.82
CA PHE A 40 -10.19 5.82 4.70
C PHE A 40 -10.04 7.00 5.67
N VAL A 41 -8.89 7.06 6.35
CA VAL A 41 -8.57 8.11 7.32
C VAL A 41 -7.41 8.96 6.81
N SER A 42 -6.28 8.33 6.46
CA SER A 42 -5.11 9.05 5.97
C SER A 42 -4.15 8.17 5.16
N LEU A 43 -3.38 8.82 4.31
CA LEU A 43 -2.21 8.28 3.63
C LEU A 43 -0.99 9.05 4.13
N GLN A 44 0.02 8.32 4.62
CA GLN A 44 1.34 8.86 4.89
C GLN A 44 2.34 8.28 3.91
N PHE A 45 3.18 9.12 3.35
CA PHE A 45 4.23 8.72 2.42
C PHE A 45 5.53 9.41 2.80
N LYS A 46 6.60 8.63 3.00
CA LYS A 46 7.94 9.13 3.34
C LYS A 46 8.97 8.47 2.44
N TRP A 47 10.02 9.23 2.08
CA TRP A 47 11.11 8.65 1.30
C TRP A 47 12.42 9.41 1.50
N GLY A 48 13.51 8.72 1.27
CA GLY A 48 14.85 9.25 1.42
C GLY A 48 15.88 8.15 1.57
N VAL A 49 17.06 8.52 1.96
CA VAL A 49 18.16 7.62 2.28
C VAL A 49 18.52 7.72 3.77
N GLY A 50 19.16 6.70 4.30
CA GLY A 50 19.64 6.71 5.68
C GLY A 50 18.53 6.51 6.71
N LYS A 51 18.79 6.96 7.92
CA LYS A 51 17.91 6.76 9.08
C LYS A 51 16.71 7.71 9.06
N ASP A 52 16.94 8.97 8.69
CA ASP A 52 15.92 10.02 8.74
C ASP A 52 15.41 10.33 7.33
N LEU A 53 14.14 10.03 7.06
CA LEU A 53 13.52 10.30 5.79
C LEU A 53 13.06 11.75 5.73
N VAL A 54 13.79 12.59 4.99
CA VAL A 54 13.55 14.04 4.91
C VAL A 54 12.27 14.37 4.16
N ASN A 55 11.96 13.58 3.11
CA ASN A 55 10.76 13.82 2.31
C ASN A 55 9.56 13.14 2.96
N SER A 56 8.45 13.85 3.07
CA SER A 56 7.24 13.30 3.67
C SER A 56 5.97 13.98 3.19
N TYR A 57 4.90 13.22 3.13
CA TYR A 57 3.55 13.67 2.87
C TYR A 57 2.58 13.05 3.89
N ASP A 58 1.64 13.84 4.38
CA ASP A 58 0.55 13.38 5.24
C ASP A 58 -0.78 13.96 4.74
N SER A 59 -1.66 13.08 4.24
CA SER A 59 -2.94 13.50 3.68
C SER A 59 -3.95 14.01 4.72
N ALA A 60 -3.76 13.68 6.01
CA ALA A 60 -4.65 14.17 7.07
C ALA A 60 -4.46 15.66 7.32
N THR A 61 -3.22 16.13 7.27
CA THR A 61 -2.86 17.55 7.47
C THR A 61 -2.66 18.30 6.16
N GLY A 62 -2.38 17.57 5.06
CA GLY A 62 -1.94 18.11 3.79
C GLY A 62 -0.47 18.52 3.78
N ASN A 63 0.28 18.30 4.86
CA ASN A 63 1.68 18.67 4.93
C ASN A 63 2.49 17.86 3.93
N TYR A 64 3.18 18.57 3.04
CA TYR A 64 4.08 18.01 2.06
C TYR A 64 5.43 18.70 2.13
N GLN A 65 6.48 17.94 2.39
CA GLN A 65 7.86 18.45 2.36
C GLN A 65 8.76 17.54 1.53
N TYR A 66 9.64 18.16 0.76
CA TYR A 66 10.61 17.45 -0.06
C TYR A 66 11.84 18.29 -0.36
N LEU A 67 12.94 17.62 -0.67
CA LEU A 67 14.14 18.28 -1.20
C LEU A 67 13.96 18.49 -2.71
N ASN A 68 14.13 19.71 -3.17
CA ASN A 68 14.13 20.03 -4.59
C ASN A 68 15.48 19.70 -5.24
N SER A 69 15.60 19.94 -6.55
CA SER A 69 16.84 19.70 -7.32
C SER A 69 18.07 20.50 -6.87
N ARG A 70 17.90 21.48 -5.96
CA ARG A 70 18.95 22.32 -5.38
C ARG A 70 19.21 21.96 -3.90
N ASP A 71 18.78 20.78 -3.47
CA ASP A 71 18.83 20.30 -2.08
C ASP A 71 18.20 21.26 -1.06
N SER A 72 17.30 22.13 -1.51
CA SER A 72 16.56 23.02 -0.64
C SER A 72 15.27 22.36 -0.20
N LEU A 73 14.97 22.44 1.11
CA LEU A 73 13.75 21.88 1.68
C LEU A 73 12.55 22.75 1.31
N VAL A 74 11.66 22.20 0.49
CA VAL A 74 10.37 22.80 0.15
C VAL A 74 9.32 22.27 1.11
N LYS A 75 8.50 23.17 1.66
CA LYS A 75 7.33 22.83 2.47
C LYS A 75 6.10 23.47 1.87
N THR A 76 5.08 22.68 1.62
CA THR A 76 3.84 23.13 1.04
C THR A 76 2.65 22.38 1.67
N ASN A 77 1.44 22.78 1.33
CA ASN A 77 0.23 22.09 1.76
C ASN A 77 -0.54 21.60 0.54
N VAL A 78 -0.75 20.30 0.46
CA VAL A 78 -1.40 19.63 -0.68
C VAL A 78 -2.51 18.73 -0.16
N LYS A 79 -3.74 18.93 -0.62
CA LYS A 79 -4.88 18.09 -0.23
C LYS A 79 -5.29 17.16 -1.37
N LEU A 80 -5.38 15.88 -1.07
CA LEU A 80 -5.97 14.89 -1.95
C LEU A 80 -7.49 15.06 -1.98
N ARG A 81 -8.07 14.98 -3.17
CA ARG A 81 -9.53 14.95 -3.37
C ARG A 81 -10.05 13.53 -3.10
N THR A 82 -11.34 13.41 -2.84
CA THR A 82 -12.00 12.12 -2.64
C THR A 82 -11.74 11.14 -3.80
N ASN A 83 -11.74 11.66 -5.04
CA ASN A 83 -11.46 10.83 -6.22
C ASN A 83 -10.03 10.30 -6.25
N ASP A 84 -9.05 11.08 -5.79
CA ASP A 84 -7.64 10.65 -5.69
C ASP A 84 -7.51 9.50 -4.69
N ILE A 85 -8.22 9.60 -3.56
CA ILE A 85 -8.25 8.58 -2.51
C ILE A 85 -8.90 7.28 -3.02
N ILE A 86 -10.06 7.40 -3.70
CA ILE A 86 -10.76 6.25 -4.28
C ILE A 86 -9.88 5.57 -5.34
N TYR A 87 -9.20 6.35 -6.17
CA TYR A 87 -8.28 5.85 -7.19
C TYR A 87 -7.14 5.05 -6.56
N LEU A 88 -6.45 5.62 -5.56
CA LEU A 88 -5.36 4.94 -4.85
C LEU A 88 -5.84 3.68 -4.13
N HIS A 89 -7.02 3.73 -3.51
CA HIS A 89 -7.61 2.56 -2.86
C HIS A 89 -7.89 1.43 -3.86
N ASN A 90 -8.48 1.75 -5.01
CA ASN A 90 -8.76 0.75 -6.05
C ASN A 90 -7.47 0.14 -6.61
N LYS A 91 -6.43 0.96 -6.83
CA LYS A 91 -5.12 0.48 -7.27
C LYS A 91 -4.42 -0.36 -6.19
N ALA A 92 -4.56 0.00 -4.92
CA ALA A 92 -4.07 -0.83 -3.81
C ALA A 92 -4.74 -2.21 -3.76
N ASN A 93 -6.05 -2.30 -4.04
CA ASN A 93 -6.78 -3.57 -4.17
C ASN A 93 -6.27 -4.38 -5.37
N GLU A 94 -6.16 -3.74 -6.54
CA GLU A 94 -5.73 -4.35 -7.79
C GLU A 94 -4.32 -4.95 -7.68
N LEU A 95 -3.39 -4.22 -7.05
CA LEU A 95 -2.01 -4.65 -6.84
C LEU A 95 -1.84 -5.60 -5.66
N GLY A 96 -2.89 -5.84 -4.87
CA GLY A 96 -2.83 -6.72 -3.71
C GLY A 96 -2.07 -6.16 -2.50
N LEU A 97 -1.99 -4.83 -2.36
CA LEU A 97 -1.24 -4.12 -1.30
C LEU A 97 -1.51 -4.66 0.11
N TRP A 98 -2.75 -5.02 0.40
CA TRP A 98 -3.15 -5.49 1.73
C TRP A 98 -2.47 -6.79 2.16
N ASN A 99 -1.94 -7.55 1.19
CA ASN A 99 -1.22 -8.80 1.40
C ASN A 99 0.31 -8.65 1.30
N PHE A 100 0.82 -7.47 0.99
CA PHE A 100 2.27 -7.25 0.96
C PHE A 100 2.88 -7.49 2.34
N PRO A 101 4.12 -7.99 2.44
CA PRO A 101 4.88 -7.94 3.68
C PRO A 101 5.07 -6.49 4.12
N ASP A 102 5.25 -6.27 5.41
CA ASP A 102 5.44 -4.91 5.94
C ASP A 102 6.81 -4.34 5.57
N VAL A 103 7.77 -5.21 5.24
CA VAL A 103 9.09 -4.85 4.74
C VAL A 103 9.38 -5.63 3.46
N ILE A 104 9.68 -4.89 2.39
CA ILE A 104 10.10 -5.39 1.08
C ILE A 104 11.55 -4.95 0.89
N ALA A 105 12.46 -5.80 1.31
CA ALA A 105 13.90 -5.60 1.26
C ALA A 105 14.60 -6.95 1.02
N ASN A 106 15.78 -6.94 0.43
CA ASN A 106 16.60 -8.13 0.31
C ASN A 106 17.06 -8.59 1.71
N ARG A 107 17.31 -9.88 1.89
CA ARG A 107 17.62 -10.47 3.22
C ARG A 107 18.78 -9.82 3.95
N GLN A 108 19.74 -9.25 3.22
CA GLN A 108 20.94 -8.61 3.79
C GLN A 108 20.87 -7.07 3.71
N SER A 109 19.73 -6.49 3.35
CA SER A 109 19.59 -5.04 3.22
C SER A 109 19.59 -4.36 4.58
N ASP A 110 20.42 -3.34 4.71
CA ASP A 110 20.34 -2.38 5.80
C ASP A 110 19.26 -1.33 5.47
N LEU A 111 18.18 -1.34 6.22
CA LEU A 111 17.06 -0.39 6.03
C LEU A 111 17.48 1.07 6.32
N THR A 112 18.61 1.27 6.97
CA THR A 112 19.14 2.60 7.28
C THR A 112 20.30 3.01 6.37
N SER A 113 20.55 2.25 5.31
CA SER A 113 21.63 2.51 4.37
C SER A 113 21.55 3.93 3.78
N PRO A 114 22.65 4.71 3.82
CA PRO A 114 22.68 6.02 3.19
C PRO A 114 22.80 5.98 1.67
N LYS A 115 22.93 4.77 1.06
CA LYS A 115 23.14 4.58 -0.37
C LYS A 115 21.90 4.10 -1.13
N VAL A 116 20.90 3.59 -0.40
CA VAL A 116 19.70 3.00 -1.00
C VAL A 116 18.47 3.79 -0.59
N LEU A 117 17.64 4.14 -1.54
CA LEU A 117 16.39 4.84 -1.28
C LEU A 117 15.40 3.90 -0.57
N ARG A 118 14.83 4.39 0.51
CA ARG A 118 13.75 3.76 1.25
C ARG A 118 12.47 4.56 1.05
N TYR A 119 11.40 3.85 0.77
CA TYR A 119 10.05 4.38 0.67
C TYR A 119 9.19 3.76 1.75
N GLU A 120 8.46 4.57 2.47
CA GLU A 120 7.48 4.11 3.46
C GLU A 120 6.13 4.70 3.09
N PHE A 121 5.13 3.86 2.88
CA PHE A 121 3.77 4.32 2.68
C PHE A 121 2.83 3.56 3.61
N GLN A 122 1.92 4.32 4.23
CA GLN A 122 0.98 3.81 5.20
C GLN A 122 -0.41 4.31 4.88
N PHE A 123 -1.31 3.37 4.65
CA PHE A 123 -2.74 3.61 4.49
C PHE A 123 -3.45 3.34 5.81
N ASN A 124 -4.10 4.35 6.35
CA ASN A 124 -4.86 4.26 7.59
C ASN A 124 -6.36 4.26 7.28
N TYR A 125 -7.06 3.29 7.82
CA TYR A 125 -8.51 3.15 7.78
C TYR A 125 -9.05 3.08 9.21
N LYS A 126 -10.35 3.33 9.41
CA LYS A 126 -10.98 3.33 10.74
C LYS A 126 -10.71 2.08 11.56
N ARG A 127 -10.63 0.91 10.91
CA ARG A 127 -10.51 -0.39 11.58
C ARG A 127 -9.12 -1.00 11.49
N ARG A 128 -8.29 -0.57 10.55
CA ARG A 128 -6.98 -1.16 10.28
C ARG A 128 -6.08 -0.21 9.55
N SER A 129 -4.76 -0.42 9.69
CA SER A 129 -3.74 0.26 8.90
C SER A 129 -2.89 -0.75 8.14
N LYS A 130 -2.35 -0.35 7.00
CA LYS A 130 -1.33 -1.08 6.27
C LYS A 130 -0.14 -0.17 6.02
N LYS A 131 1.01 -0.56 6.58
CA LYS A 131 2.32 0.08 6.33
C LYS A 131 3.16 -0.85 5.49
N VAL A 132 3.87 -0.30 4.51
CA VAL A 132 4.85 -0.99 3.69
C VAL A 132 6.12 -0.15 3.61
N ILE A 133 7.25 -0.79 3.86
CA ILE A 133 8.59 -0.26 3.66
C ILE A 133 9.18 -0.96 2.43
N LEU A 134 9.55 -0.18 1.42
CA LEU A 134 10.15 -0.67 0.18
C LEU A 134 11.56 -0.12 0.02
N MET A 135 12.53 -1.00 -0.13
CA MET A 135 13.89 -0.64 -0.53
C MET A 135 13.99 -0.64 -2.06
N SER A 136 14.61 0.41 -2.62
CA SER A 136 14.69 0.59 -4.08
C SER A 136 15.53 -0.46 -4.81
N ASP A 137 16.40 -1.16 -4.10
CA ASP A 137 17.27 -2.23 -4.61
C ASP A 137 16.69 -3.64 -4.46
N PHE A 138 15.41 -3.76 -4.03
CA PHE A 138 14.77 -5.06 -3.85
C PHE A 138 14.63 -5.83 -5.17
N ASN A 139 15.13 -7.07 -5.20
CA ASN A 139 15.12 -7.93 -6.39
C ASN A 139 14.86 -9.42 -6.13
N GLU A 140 14.69 -9.85 -4.87
CA GLU A 140 14.49 -11.28 -4.53
C GLU A 140 13.18 -11.85 -5.11
N ILE A 141 12.12 -11.06 -5.18
CA ILE A 141 10.83 -11.48 -5.72
C ILE A 141 10.35 -10.43 -6.74
N PRO A 142 10.65 -10.59 -8.05
CA PRO A 142 10.37 -9.57 -9.06
C PRO A 142 8.92 -9.10 -9.09
N LYS A 143 7.95 -10.01 -9.09
CA LYS A 143 6.52 -9.65 -9.10
C LYS A 143 6.10 -8.79 -7.92
N LEU A 144 6.63 -9.07 -6.72
CA LEU A 144 6.36 -8.26 -5.54
C LEU A 144 7.03 -6.89 -5.64
N GLY A 145 8.28 -6.85 -6.09
CA GLY A 145 9.03 -5.61 -6.34
C GLY A 145 8.34 -4.70 -7.34
N ASP A 146 7.86 -5.28 -8.47
CA ASP A 146 7.13 -4.54 -9.50
C ASP A 146 5.82 -3.96 -8.96
N ALA A 147 5.01 -4.78 -8.26
CA ALA A 147 3.74 -4.33 -7.71
C ALA A 147 3.94 -3.24 -6.63
N ALA A 148 4.94 -3.39 -5.76
CA ALA A 148 5.26 -2.40 -4.73
C ALA A 148 5.80 -1.10 -5.35
N THR A 149 6.65 -1.20 -6.36
CA THR A 149 7.18 -0.06 -7.11
C THR A 149 6.06 0.66 -7.86
N GLN A 150 5.15 -0.06 -8.49
CA GLN A 150 3.99 0.53 -9.14
C GLN A 150 3.11 1.27 -8.14
N MET A 151 2.82 0.68 -6.98
CA MET A 151 2.04 1.36 -5.93
C MET A 151 2.73 2.64 -5.44
N LYS A 152 4.04 2.57 -5.17
CA LYS A 152 4.85 3.74 -4.78
C LYS A 152 4.78 4.84 -5.85
N ASN A 153 4.90 4.49 -7.14
CA ASN A 153 4.82 5.46 -8.24
C ASN A 153 3.43 6.11 -8.32
N LEU A 154 2.35 5.33 -8.16
CA LEU A 154 0.99 5.85 -8.17
C LEU A 154 0.74 6.83 -7.02
N VAL A 155 1.23 6.53 -5.81
CA VAL A 155 1.15 7.45 -4.67
C VAL A 155 1.90 8.75 -4.97
N ALA A 156 3.16 8.66 -5.41
CA ALA A 156 3.98 9.83 -5.73
C ALA A 156 3.35 10.69 -6.83
N GLN A 157 2.88 10.07 -7.92
CA GLN A 157 2.21 10.76 -9.01
C GLN A 157 0.94 11.48 -8.54
N THR A 158 0.09 10.79 -7.75
CA THR A 158 -1.15 11.39 -7.24
C THR A 158 -0.88 12.63 -6.37
N ILE A 159 0.19 12.61 -5.56
CA ILE A 159 0.60 13.76 -4.74
C ILE A 159 1.09 14.89 -5.64
N ASN A 160 1.93 14.61 -6.64
CA ASN A 160 2.44 15.61 -7.58
C ASN A 160 1.31 16.25 -8.40
N ASP A 161 0.37 15.43 -8.90
CA ASP A 161 -0.80 15.94 -9.64
C ASP A 161 -1.67 16.84 -8.75
N ALA A 162 -1.79 16.51 -7.47
CA ALA A 162 -2.51 17.34 -6.50
C ALA A 162 -1.76 18.64 -6.22
N GLU A 163 -0.44 18.64 -6.10
CA GLU A 163 0.39 19.84 -5.93
C GLU A 163 0.26 20.78 -7.13
N GLU A 164 0.34 20.26 -8.36
CA GLU A 164 0.16 21.06 -9.57
C GLU A 164 -1.23 21.71 -9.65
N ARG A 165 -2.28 20.98 -9.29
CA ARG A 165 -3.65 21.53 -9.22
C ARG A 165 -3.72 22.68 -8.22
N TYR A 166 -3.13 22.50 -7.05
CA TYR A 166 -3.12 23.51 -5.99
C TYR A 166 -2.36 24.77 -6.41
N GLY A 167 -1.21 24.59 -7.07
CA GLY A 167 -0.42 25.70 -7.62
C GLY A 167 -1.15 26.50 -8.71
N LYS A 168 -1.98 25.83 -9.53
CA LYS A 168 -2.82 26.50 -10.55
C LYS A 168 -3.99 27.25 -9.91
N GLU A 169 -4.65 26.68 -8.91
CA GLU A 169 -5.75 27.32 -8.17
C GLU A 169 -5.28 28.56 -7.39
N ALA A 170 -4.04 28.53 -6.86
CA ALA A 170 -3.44 29.67 -6.15
C ALA A 170 -3.05 30.84 -7.08
N LYS A 171 -2.71 30.55 -8.35
CA LYS A 171 -2.36 31.57 -9.36
C LYS A 171 -3.56 32.13 -10.10
N GLY A 172 -4.72 31.50 -10.02
CA GLY A 172 -5.96 31.94 -10.67
C GLY A 172 -6.87 32.82 -9.80
N LYS A 173 -6.42 33.12 -8.56
CA LYS A 173 -7.06 34.12 -7.67
C LYS A 173 -6.22 35.37 -7.62
#